data_a0a49350c45635d89763f774cc2d8c85
#
_entry.id   a0a49350c45635d89763f774cc2d8c85
#
_cell.length_a   1.000
_cell.length_b   1.000
_cell.length_c   1.000
_cell.angle_alpha   90.00
_cell.angle_beta   90.00
_cell.angle_gamma   90.00
#
_symmetry.space_group_name_H-M   'P 1'
#
loop_
_entity.id
_entity.type
_entity.pdbx_description
1 polymer ?
#
loop_
_entity_poly.entity_id
_entity_poly.type
_entity_poly.pdbx_seq_one_letter_code
_entity_poly.pdbx_strand_id
1 'polypeptide(L)'
;MQIKEVDADSSIQAEEVNYYSEGHLCKGYIAYDAKMKGKLPVVIIVHEWWGLNEYARSRARRIAALGYFAFAADLFGDGKLGRDPEEARALTARYYAHPENTLKPIEDAITKAGDFPQADISKAGAMGYCFGGYVVVNAAKLGAPLKAVVSFHGRLVGVEAKKNLLRAKILICQGADDSLVPEADQVAFRKSMDSINADYTFISYPGAKHAYTNPEATELGQKFNMPIAYNAAADFASWEDMKLIFHTVLK
;
A
#
# COMPACT_ATOMS: atom_id res chain seq x y z
N MET A 1 -21.20 -12.41 -2.79
CA MET A 1 -21.54 -11.52 -1.67
C MET A 1 -21.10 -10.14 -2.08
N GLN A 2 -22.02 -9.27 -2.48
CA GLN A 2 -21.72 -7.90 -2.93
C GLN A 2 -21.13 -7.13 -1.75
N ILE A 3 -20.00 -6.47 -1.96
CA ILE A 3 -19.43 -5.51 -1.00
C ILE A 3 -20.42 -4.34 -0.97
N LYS A 4 -21.16 -4.19 0.13
CA LYS A 4 -22.02 -3.04 0.34
C LYS A 4 -21.17 -1.77 0.23
N GLU A 5 -21.56 -0.88 -0.68
CA GLU A 5 -21.12 0.51 -0.65
C GLU A 5 -21.32 1.06 0.78
N VAL A 6 -20.35 1.84 1.23
CA VAL A 6 -20.42 2.51 2.53
C VAL A 6 -21.56 3.52 2.43
N ASP A 7 -22.65 3.25 3.16
CA ASP A 7 -23.89 4.03 3.15
C ASP A 7 -23.66 5.52 3.42
N ALA A 8 -24.55 6.35 2.86
CA ALA A 8 -24.56 7.82 2.98
C ALA A 8 -24.72 8.36 4.43
N ASP A 9 -24.85 7.49 5.42
CA ASP A 9 -24.86 7.79 6.87
C ASP A 9 -23.51 7.45 7.54
N SER A 10 -22.43 7.29 6.76
CA SER A 10 -21.14 6.98 7.31
C SER A 10 -20.49 8.21 7.92
N SER A 11 -19.98 8.06 9.15
CA SER A 11 -19.19 9.09 9.83
C SER A 11 -17.81 9.30 9.21
N ILE A 12 -17.51 8.62 8.09
CA ILE A 12 -16.25 8.75 7.39
C ILE A 12 -16.18 10.08 6.65
N GLN A 13 -15.26 10.93 7.11
CA GLN A 13 -14.86 12.14 6.40
C GLN A 13 -13.73 11.79 5.46
N ALA A 14 -13.80 12.27 4.21
CA ALA A 14 -12.77 12.00 3.23
C ALA A 14 -12.67 13.14 2.22
N GLU A 15 -11.44 13.56 1.89
CA GLU A 15 -11.17 14.66 0.99
C GLU A 15 -9.82 14.53 0.28
N GLU A 16 -9.69 15.20 -0.86
CA GLU A 16 -8.41 15.38 -1.55
C GLU A 16 -7.60 16.47 -0.83
N VAL A 17 -6.30 16.25 -0.67
CA VAL A 17 -5.40 17.18 -0.01
C VAL A 17 -4.15 17.42 -0.85
N ASN A 18 -3.76 18.68 -1.00
CA ASN A 18 -2.53 19.04 -1.65
C ASN A 18 -1.34 18.95 -0.67
N TYR A 19 -0.25 18.38 -1.13
CA TYR A 19 1.03 18.39 -0.42
C TYR A 19 2.20 18.41 -1.42
N TYR A 20 3.41 18.59 -0.91
CA TYR A 20 4.61 18.56 -1.73
C TYR A 20 5.45 17.35 -1.37
N SER A 21 5.95 16.65 -2.39
CA SER A 21 6.96 15.61 -2.26
C SER A 21 8.06 15.84 -3.29
N GLU A 22 9.31 15.83 -2.84
CA GLU A 22 10.49 16.10 -3.70
C GLU A 22 10.36 17.40 -4.53
N GLY A 23 9.66 18.40 -4.01
CA GLY A 23 9.42 19.69 -4.70
C GLY A 23 8.27 19.68 -5.72
N HIS A 24 7.58 18.55 -5.90
CA HIS A 24 6.43 18.44 -6.80
C HIS A 24 5.11 18.50 -6.02
N LEU A 25 4.10 19.16 -6.61
CA LEU A 25 2.74 19.12 -6.08
C LEU A 25 2.17 17.71 -6.22
N CYS A 26 1.63 17.19 -5.13
CA CYS A 26 0.94 15.91 -5.07
C CYS A 26 -0.51 16.11 -4.60
N LYS A 27 -1.45 15.32 -5.13
CA LYS A 27 -2.86 15.30 -4.77
C LYS A 27 -3.17 14.02 -4.00
N GLY A 28 -2.90 14.05 -2.67
CA GLY A 28 -3.24 12.94 -1.78
C GLY A 28 -4.74 12.88 -1.48
N TYR A 29 -5.15 11.82 -0.79
CA TYR A 29 -6.51 11.64 -0.34
C TYR A 29 -6.51 11.14 1.10
N ILE A 30 -7.19 11.86 1.99
CA ILE A 30 -7.34 11.46 3.40
C ILE A 30 -8.73 10.89 3.66
N ALA A 31 -8.80 10.02 4.66
CA ALA A 31 -10.07 9.55 5.21
C ALA A 31 -9.91 9.20 6.69
N TYR A 32 -10.92 9.53 7.51
CA TYR A 32 -10.98 9.17 8.94
C TYR A 32 -12.43 9.13 9.42
N ASP A 33 -12.67 8.41 10.51
CA ASP A 33 -14.01 8.39 11.14
C ASP A 33 -14.14 9.58 12.11
N ALA A 34 -15.01 10.54 11.79
CA ALA A 34 -15.25 11.74 12.59
C ALA A 34 -15.91 11.46 13.96
N LYS A 35 -16.50 10.27 14.17
CA LYS A 35 -17.02 9.85 15.47
C LYS A 35 -15.94 9.38 16.44
N MET A 36 -14.74 9.05 15.94
CA MET A 36 -13.62 8.64 16.76
C MET A 36 -13.04 9.83 17.53
N LYS A 37 -12.73 9.59 18.81
CA LYS A 37 -12.14 10.62 19.68
C LYS A 37 -10.63 10.43 19.78
N GLY A 38 -9.92 11.55 19.89
CA GLY A 38 -8.46 11.56 20.02
C GLY A 38 -7.74 11.38 18.70
N LYS A 39 -6.43 11.19 18.78
CA LYS A 39 -5.60 10.96 17.60
C LYS A 39 -5.64 9.49 17.17
N LEU A 40 -5.73 9.26 15.88
CA LEU A 40 -5.81 7.94 15.25
C LEU A 40 -4.43 7.55 14.69
N PRO A 41 -4.01 6.29 14.84
CA PRO A 41 -2.83 5.81 14.16
C PRO A 41 -2.93 6.04 12.65
N VAL A 42 -1.82 6.43 12.02
CA VAL A 42 -1.78 6.76 10.59
C VAL A 42 -1.50 5.50 9.77
N VAL A 43 -2.24 5.32 8.68
CA VAL A 43 -1.94 4.33 7.65
C VAL A 43 -1.74 5.04 6.31
N ILE A 44 -0.51 4.99 5.81
CA ILE A 44 -0.19 5.45 4.45
C ILE A 44 -0.60 4.36 3.46
N ILE A 45 -1.38 4.72 2.43
CA ILE A 45 -1.82 3.80 1.38
C ILE A 45 -1.13 4.19 0.07
N VAL A 46 -0.47 3.23 -0.56
CA VAL A 46 0.16 3.43 -1.86
C VAL A 46 -0.58 2.65 -2.94
N HIS A 47 -0.95 3.38 -3.98
CA HIS A 47 -1.74 2.90 -5.10
C HIS A 47 -1.00 1.88 -5.96
N GLU A 48 -1.75 1.19 -6.83
CA GLU A 48 -1.19 0.38 -7.92
C GLU A 48 -0.48 1.29 -8.95
N TRP A 49 0.08 0.70 -10.00
CA TRP A 49 0.76 1.43 -11.08
C TRP A 49 -0.16 2.38 -11.88
N TRP A 50 -1.48 2.31 -11.67
CA TRP A 50 -2.46 3.19 -12.31
C TRP A 50 -2.53 4.60 -11.70
N GLY A 51 -1.89 4.85 -10.55
CA GLY A 51 -1.99 6.11 -9.81
C GLY A 51 -3.09 6.09 -8.75
N LEU A 52 -3.27 7.23 -8.06
CA LEU A 52 -4.23 7.39 -6.97
C LEU A 52 -5.68 7.51 -7.53
N ASN A 53 -6.18 6.39 -8.03
CA ASN A 53 -7.53 6.25 -8.59
C ASN A 53 -8.58 5.92 -7.50
N GLU A 54 -9.83 5.68 -7.93
CA GLU A 54 -10.95 5.38 -7.01
C GLU A 54 -10.74 4.07 -6.22
N TYR A 55 -10.07 3.08 -6.80
CA TYR A 55 -9.71 1.86 -6.06
C TYR A 55 -8.86 2.18 -4.82
N ALA A 56 -7.80 2.96 -4.95
CA ALA A 56 -6.95 3.35 -3.83
C ALA A 56 -7.71 4.25 -2.82
N ARG A 57 -8.55 5.18 -3.30
CA ARG A 57 -9.42 6.02 -2.46
C ARG A 57 -10.42 5.17 -1.66
N SER A 58 -11.02 4.15 -2.29
CA SER A 58 -11.94 3.22 -1.60
C SER A 58 -11.24 2.45 -0.48
N ARG A 59 -9.99 2.03 -0.70
CA ARG A 59 -9.17 1.37 0.35
C ARG A 59 -8.89 2.33 1.51
N ALA A 60 -8.65 3.63 1.25
CA ALA A 60 -8.48 4.62 2.30
C ALA A 60 -9.75 4.78 3.17
N ARG A 61 -10.94 4.87 2.55
CA ARG A 61 -12.21 4.92 3.30
C ARG A 61 -12.43 3.65 4.14
N ARG A 62 -12.09 2.47 3.61
CA ARG A 62 -12.18 1.21 4.36
C ARG A 62 -11.21 1.17 5.55
N ILE A 63 -10.00 1.70 5.43
CA ILE A 63 -9.02 1.83 6.54
C ILE A 63 -9.55 2.80 7.59
N ALA A 64 -10.15 3.93 7.17
CA ALA A 64 -10.79 4.89 8.08
C ALA A 64 -11.91 4.24 8.89
N ALA A 65 -12.74 3.40 8.28
CA ALA A 65 -13.80 2.66 8.96
C ALA A 65 -13.29 1.65 10.02
N LEU A 66 -12.00 1.30 9.98
CA LEU A 66 -11.34 0.49 11.01
C LEU A 66 -10.77 1.35 12.16
N GLY A 67 -10.96 2.68 12.13
CA GLY A 67 -10.51 3.61 13.17
C GLY A 67 -9.04 4.04 13.01
N TYR A 68 -8.56 4.17 11.78
CA TYR A 68 -7.26 4.76 11.45
C TYR A 68 -7.44 6.10 10.74
N PHE A 69 -6.42 6.95 10.81
CA PHE A 69 -6.28 8.07 9.89
C PHE A 69 -5.60 7.55 8.61
N ALA A 70 -6.36 7.44 7.55
CA ALA A 70 -5.87 6.94 6.26
C ALA A 70 -5.34 8.10 5.40
N PHE A 71 -4.15 7.94 4.83
CA PHE A 71 -3.57 8.87 3.88
C PHE A 71 -3.13 8.13 2.63
N ALA A 72 -3.90 8.24 1.55
CA ALA A 72 -3.51 7.70 0.25
C ALA A 72 -2.58 8.69 -0.47
N ALA A 73 -1.34 8.25 -0.70
CA ALA A 73 -0.28 9.07 -1.26
C ALA A 73 -0.32 9.08 -2.79
N ASP A 74 -0.14 10.27 -3.38
CA ASP A 74 0.07 10.45 -4.82
C ASP A 74 1.58 10.40 -5.12
N LEU A 75 2.04 9.28 -5.67
CA LEU A 75 3.46 9.09 -5.99
C LEU A 75 3.86 9.64 -7.35
N PHE A 76 2.89 9.96 -8.19
CA PHE A 76 3.18 10.42 -9.56
C PHE A 76 3.16 11.95 -9.68
N GLY A 77 2.59 12.61 -8.67
CA GLY A 77 2.43 14.07 -8.64
C GLY A 77 1.27 14.56 -9.50
N ASP A 78 0.71 15.68 -9.08
CA ASP A 78 -0.39 16.39 -9.75
C ASP A 78 -1.64 15.52 -10.04
N GLY A 79 -1.81 14.39 -9.31
CA GLY A 79 -2.92 13.46 -9.50
C GLY A 79 -2.85 12.68 -10.82
N LYS A 80 -1.66 12.48 -11.38
CA LYS A 80 -1.49 11.75 -12.64
C LYS A 80 -1.93 10.31 -12.52
N LEU A 81 -2.62 9.84 -13.57
CA LEU A 81 -3.09 8.46 -13.72
C LEU A 81 -2.52 7.84 -14.99
N GLY A 82 -2.14 6.57 -14.93
CA GLY A 82 -1.83 5.77 -16.11
C GLY A 82 -3.14 5.28 -16.75
N ARG A 83 -3.38 5.63 -18.00
CA ARG A 83 -4.59 5.26 -18.76
C ARG A 83 -4.47 3.90 -19.44
N ASP A 84 -3.23 3.47 -19.63
CA ASP A 84 -2.86 2.19 -20.22
C ASP A 84 -1.55 1.66 -19.63
N PRO A 85 -1.13 0.41 -19.94
CA PRO A 85 0.09 -0.17 -19.41
C PRO A 85 1.38 0.54 -19.81
N GLU A 86 1.42 1.27 -20.92
CA GLU A 86 2.59 2.02 -21.37
C GLU A 86 2.78 3.26 -20.49
N GLU A 87 1.73 4.05 -20.31
CA GLU A 87 1.76 5.21 -19.39
C GLU A 87 2.05 4.78 -17.94
N ALA A 88 1.39 3.73 -17.46
CA ALA A 88 1.62 3.23 -16.11
C ALA A 88 3.08 2.78 -15.91
N ARG A 89 3.68 2.14 -16.91
CA ARG A 89 5.09 1.74 -16.89
C ARG A 89 6.01 2.94 -16.86
N ALA A 90 5.72 3.99 -17.67
CA ALA A 90 6.49 5.22 -17.69
C ALA A 90 6.45 5.96 -16.33
N LEU A 91 5.27 6.04 -15.69
CA LEU A 91 5.10 6.68 -14.38
C LEU A 91 5.87 5.97 -13.25
N THR A 92 5.96 4.63 -13.31
CA THR A 92 6.65 3.83 -12.29
C THR A 92 8.14 3.65 -12.53
N ALA A 93 8.64 3.94 -13.73
CA ALA A 93 9.99 3.62 -14.19
C ALA A 93 11.08 4.15 -13.24
N ARG A 94 10.96 5.39 -12.74
CA ARG A 94 11.95 6.01 -11.84
C ARG A 94 12.13 5.24 -10.52
N TYR A 95 11.07 4.60 -10.03
CA TYR A 95 11.09 3.85 -8.78
C TYR A 95 11.69 2.46 -8.94
N TYR A 96 11.45 1.83 -10.09
CA TYR A 96 12.05 0.52 -10.38
C TYR A 96 13.53 0.64 -10.77
N ALA A 97 13.93 1.73 -11.47
CA ALA A 97 15.32 2.00 -11.78
C ALA A 97 16.14 2.42 -10.56
N HIS A 98 15.51 3.14 -9.63
CA HIS A 98 16.10 3.72 -8.44
C HIS A 98 15.22 3.43 -7.22
N PRO A 99 15.31 2.23 -6.60
CA PRO A 99 14.48 1.85 -5.45
C PRO A 99 14.61 2.79 -4.25
N GLU A 100 15.72 3.50 -4.11
CA GLU A 100 15.95 4.53 -3.08
C GLU A 100 14.94 5.68 -3.16
N ASN A 101 14.36 5.95 -4.33
CA ASN A 101 13.33 6.97 -4.52
C ASN A 101 12.00 6.63 -3.84
N THR A 102 11.85 5.42 -3.27
CA THR A 102 10.64 5.03 -2.56
C THR A 102 10.54 5.63 -1.16
N LEU A 103 11.64 6.06 -0.56
CA LEU A 103 11.68 6.55 0.83
C LEU A 103 11.00 7.91 0.98
N LYS A 104 11.49 8.89 0.24
CA LYS A 104 11.08 10.29 0.42
C LYS A 104 9.57 10.53 0.27
N PRO A 105 8.86 9.98 -0.75
CA PRO A 105 7.42 10.14 -0.86
C PRO A 105 6.62 9.58 0.34
N ILE A 106 7.11 8.51 0.96
CA ILE A 106 6.47 7.95 2.17
C ILE A 106 6.69 8.86 3.38
N GLU A 107 7.91 9.38 3.56
CA GLU A 107 8.22 10.34 4.63
C GLU A 107 7.42 11.63 4.48
N ASP A 108 7.29 12.15 3.25
CA ASP A 108 6.51 13.36 2.96
C ASP A 108 5.01 13.15 3.23
N ALA A 109 4.47 11.98 2.88
CA ALA A 109 3.08 11.63 3.18
C ALA A 109 2.84 11.52 4.71
N ILE A 110 3.77 10.91 5.47
CA ILE A 110 3.70 10.87 6.93
C ILE A 110 3.77 12.27 7.53
N THR A 111 4.68 13.11 7.03
CA THR A 111 4.83 14.50 7.48
C THR A 111 3.54 15.27 7.22
N LYS A 112 2.98 15.15 6.02
CA LYS A 112 1.71 15.81 5.67
C LYS A 112 0.54 15.31 6.51
N ALA A 113 0.47 14.02 6.82
CA ALA A 113 -0.53 13.49 7.73
C ALA A 113 -0.45 14.15 9.13
N GLY A 114 0.75 14.54 9.56
CA GLY A 114 0.97 15.22 10.84
C GLY A 114 0.35 16.64 10.94
N ASP A 115 -0.01 17.27 9.82
CA ASP A 115 -0.73 18.55 9.81
C ASP A 115 -2.18 18.43 10.32
N PHE A 116 -2.72 17.21 10.36
CA PHE A 116 -4.09 16.97 10.77
C PHE A 116 -4.18 16.63 12.26
N PRO A 117 -5.03 17.33 13.02
CA PRO A 117 -5.14 17.13 14.47
C PRO A 117 -5.63 15.73 14.86
N GLN A 118 -6.28 15.01 13.91
CA GLN A 118 -6.76 13.64 14.09
C GLN A 118 -5.66 12.59 13.96
N ALA A 119 -4.49 12.93 13.37
CA ALA A 119 -3.44 11.97 13.06
C ALA A 119 -2.42 11.80 14.19
N ASP A 120 -2.08 10.55 14.52
CA ASP A 120 -0.95 10.18 15.37
C ASP A 120 0.17 9.57 14.52
N ILE A 121 1.07 10.40 14.01
CA ILE A 121 2.19 9.96 13.18
C ILE A 121 3.25 9.16 13.96
N SER A 122 3.23 9.16 15.29
CA SER A 122 4.11 8.31 16.08
C SER A 122 3.76 6.83 15.97
N LYS A 123 2.53 6.54 15.52
CA LYS A 123 1.96 5.22 15.22
C LYS A 123 1.67 5.08 13.74
N ALA A 124 2.65 5.32 12.89
CA ALA A 124 2.50 5.20 11.44
C ALA A 124 2.73 3.78 10.95
N GLY A 125 1.83 3.30 10.10
CA GLY A 125 1.99 2.11 9.27
C GLY A 125 1.80 2.46 7.79
N ALA A 126 2.12 1.53 6.91
CA ALA A 126 1.88 1.68 5.49
C ALA A 126 1.36 0.40 4.85
N MET A 127 0.54 0.54 3.81
CA MET A 127 0.13 -0.57 2.96
C MET A 127 0.16 -0.15 1.50
N GLY A 128 0.39 -1.11 0.62
CA GLY A 128 0.43 -0.82 -0.81
C GLY A 128 0.04 -2.02 -1.66
N TYR A 129 -0.43 -1.72 -2.86
CA TYR A 129 -0.95 -2.68 -3.82
C TYR A 129 -0.08 -2.70 -5.07
N CYS A 130 0.34 -3.88 -5.56
CA CYS A 130 1.17 -4.02 -6.76
C CYS A 130 2.45 -3.15 -6.66
N PHE A 131 2.56 -2.11 -7.49
CA PHE A 131 3.61 -1.08 -7.39
C PHE A 131 3.71 -0.50 -5.97
N GLY A 132 2.58 -0.18 -5.36
CA GLY A 132 2.56 0.35 -3.99
C GLY A 132 3.11 -0.63 -2.95
N GLY A 133 2.86 -1.94 -3.12
CA GLY A 133 3.44 -2.98 -2.27
C GLY A 133 4.98 -2.99 -2.34
N TYR A 134 5.53 -2.86 -3.55
CA TYR A 134 6.96 -2.69 -3.76
C TYR A 134 7.49 -1.43 -3.07
N VAL A 135 6.79 -0.30 -3.20
CA VAL A 135 7.20 0.99 -2.63
C VAL A 135 7.28 0.92 -1.10
N VAL A 136 6.22 0.47 -0.42
CA VAL A 136 6.18 0.49 1.04
C VAL A 136 7.20 -0.46 1.67
N VAL A 137 7.48 -1.61 1.03
CA VAL A 137 8.51 -2.54 1.50
C VAL A 137 9.91 -1.95 1.34
N ASN A 138 10.22 -1.32 0.20
CA ASN A 138 11.52 -0.68 -0.01
C ASN A 138 11.72 0.54 0.89
N ALA A 139 10.69 1.38 1.09
CA ALA A 139 10.74 2.49 2.04
C ALA A 139 11.03 2.00 3.47
N ALA A 140 10.40 0.90 3.91
CA ALA A 140 10.70 0.29 5.22
C ALA A 140 12.15 -0.22 5.32
N LYS A 141 12.66 -0.89 4.27
CA LYS A 141 14.06 -1.34 4.20
C LYS A 141 15.05 -0.17 4.25
N LEU A 142 14.66 1.00 3.75
CA LEU A 142 15.44 2.25 3.77
C LEU A 142 15.34 3.01 5.10
N GLY A 143 14.47 2.57 6.03
CA GLY A 143 14.35 3.14 7.36
C GLY A 143 13.22 4.16 7.53
N ALA A 144 12.22 4.18 6.63
CA ALA A 144 11.01 4.97 6.84
C ALA A 144 10.45 4.77 8.27
N PRO A 145 9.94 5.82 8.94
CA PRO A 145 9.50 5.76 10.34
C PRO A 145 8.15 5.04 10.47
N LEU A 146 8.10 3.79 9.99
CA LEU A 146 6.92 2.93 9.99
C LEU A 146 7.05 1.84 11.07
N LYS A 147 5.93 1.52 11.72
CA LYS A 147 5.82 0.43 12.70
C LYS A 147 5.38 -0.89 12.05
N ALA A 148 4.49 -0.82 11.08
CA ALA A 148 3.96 -1.97 10.34
C ALA A 148 3.86 -1.64 8.85
N VAL A 149 4.15 -2.64 8.01
CA VAL A 149 4.05 -2.51 6.54
C VAL A 149 3.34 -3.73 5.97
N VAL A 150 2.39 -3.51 5.06
CA VAL A 150 1.67 -4.57 4.37
C VAL A 150 1.80 -4.40 2.86
N SER A 151 2.32 -5.42 2.20
CA SER A 151 2.41 -5.48 0.74
C SER A 151 1.41 -6.47 0.18
N PHE A 152 0.50 -6.02 -0.67
CA PHE A 152 -0.42 -6.87 -1.43
C PHE A 152 0.11 -7.04 -2.86
N HIS A 153 0.41 -8.27 -3.23
CA HIS A 153 0.92 -8.65 -4.57
C HIS A 153 2.01 -7.71 -5.12
N GLY A 154 2.87 -7.18 -4.24
CA GLY A 154 3.97 -6.31 -4.63
C GLY A 154 5.18 -7.10 -5.11
N ARG A 155 5.98 -6.49 -6.02
CA ARG A 155 7.30 -7.03 -6.35
C ARG A 155 8.20 -7.02 -5.10
N LEU A 156 9.02 -8.07 -4.96
CA LEU A 156 9.83 -8.31 -3.76
C LEU A 156 11.32 -7.97 -3.91
N VAL A 157 11.69 -7.48 -5.08
CA VAL A 157 13.03 -6.98 -5.40
C VAL A 157 13.21 -5.52 -4.94
N GLY A 158 14.42 -4.99 -5.01
CA GLY A 158 14.72 -3.58 -4.72
C GLY A 158 15.95 -3.45 -3.83
N VAL A 159 15.90 -2.57 -2.82
CA VAL A 159 17.03 -2.37 -1.91
C VAL A 159 17.27 -3.57 -1.00
N GLU A 160 18.52 -3.78 -0.64
CA GLU A 160 18.90 -4.78 0.35
C GLU A 160 18.41 -4.37 1.74
N ALA A 161 17.85 -5.32 2.49
CA ALA A 161 17.42 -5.08 3.85
C ALA A 161 18.62 -4.99 4.80
N LYS A 162 18.63 -3.96 5.69
CA LYS A 162 19.66 -3.76 6.70
C LYS A 162 19.04 -3.73 8.10
N LYS A 163 19.60 -4.53 9.01
CA LYS A 163 19.08 -4.68 10.39
C LYS A 163 18.98 -3.36 11.15
N ASN A 164 19.89 -2.43 10.92
CA ASN A 164 19.90 -1.13 11.59
C ASN A 164 18.90 -0.12 11.00
N LEU A 165 18.33 -0.39 9.83
CA LEU A 165 17.34 0.47 9.16
C LEU A 165 15.93 -0.08 9.26
N LEU A 166 15.73 -1.37 8.93
CA LEU A 166 14.41 -1.99 8.95
C LEU A 166 13.92 -2.21 10.38
N ARG A 167 12.91 -1.47 10.78
CA ARG A 167 12.30 -1.51 12.12
C ARG A 167 10.83 -1.91 12.10
N ALA A 168 10.21 -1.87 10.93
CA ALA A 168 8.81 -2.21 10.77
C ALA A 168 8.59 -3.72 10.81
N LYS A 169 7.47 -4.15 11.40
CA LYS A 169 6.93 -5.48 11.15
C LYS A 169 6.33 -5.53 9.75
N ILE A 170 6.68 -6.55 8.95
CA ILE A 170 6.25 -6.65 7.55
C ILE A 170 5.30 -7.82 7.36
N LEU A 171 4.19 -7.59 6.66
CA LEU A 171 3.31 -8.61 6.13
C LEU A 171 3.37 -8.58 4.60
N ILE A 172 3.70 -9.72 4.01
CA ILE A 172 3.61 -9.95 2.57
C ILE A 172 2.39 -10.82 2.28
N CYS A 173 1.46 -10.27 1.51
CA CYS A 173 0.26 -10.93 1.01
C CYS A 173 0.44 -11.23 -0.48
N GLN A 174 0.86 -12.46 -0.82
CA GLN A 174 1.22 -12.83 -2.19
C GLN A 174 0.21 -13.81 -2.78
N GLY A 175 -0.16 -13.63 -4.06
CA GLY A 175 -0.95 -14.62 -4.79
C GLY A 175 -0.09 -15.85 -5.11
N ALA A 176 -0.61 -17.06 -4.86
CA ALA A 176 0.13 -18.30 -5.15
C ALA A 176 0.33 -18.52 -6.65
N ASP A 177 -0.59 -17.99 -7.48
CA ASP A 177 -0.56 -18.11 -8.95
C ASP A 177 -0.11 -16.79 -9.62
N ASP A 178 0.60 -15.93 -8.86
CA ASP A 178 1.10 -14.64 -9.36
C ASP A 178 2.38 -14.82 -10.19
N SER A 179 2.22 -14.90 -11.51
CA SER A 179 3.34 -15.04 -12.44
C SER A 179 4.19 -13.77 -12.60
N LEU A 180 3.73 -12.61 -12.10
CA LEU A 180 4.47 -11.34 -12.15
C LEU A 180 5.45 -11.19 -10.97
N VAL A 181 5.35 -12.07 -9.96
CA VAL A 181 6.30 -12.15 -8.84
C VAL A 181 6.89 -13.57 -8.79
N PRO A 182 7.96 -13.83 -9.55
CA PRO A 182 8.55 -15.16 -9.67
C PRO A 182 8.94 -15.78 -8.32
N GLU A 183 8.85 -17.11 -8.20
CA GLU A 183 9.23 -17.83 -6.98
C GLU A 183 10.69 -17.54 -6.57
N ALA A 184 11.59 -17.37 -7.54
CA ALA A 184 12.98 -16.99 -7.26
C ALA A 184 13.10 -15.67 -6.47
N ASP A 185 12.27 -14.66 -6.81
CA ASP A 185 12.23 -13.37 -6.10
C ASP A 185 11.65 -13.56 -4.68
N GLN A 186 10.64 -14.40 -4.53
CA GLN A 186 10.04 -14.73 -3.23
C GLN A 186 11.04 -15.45 -2.31
N VAL A 187 11.81 -16.39 -2.84
CA VAL A 187 12.87 -17.10 -2.10
C VAL A 187 14.00 -16.15 -1.72
N ALA A 188 14.45 -15.31 -2.65
CA ALA A 188 15.49 -14.31 -2.40
C ALA A 188 15.06 -13.29 -1.33
N PHE A 189 13.80 -12.84 -1.38
CA PHE A 189 13.24 -11.96 -0.36
C PHE A 189 13.28 -12.60 1.03
N ARG A 190 12.72 -13.81 1.19
CA ARG A 190 12.73 -14.53 2.48
C ARG A 190 14.15 -14.71 3.01
N LYS A 191 15.08 -15.17 2.15
CA LYS A 191 16.49 -15.34 2.54
C LYS A 191 17.12 -14.01 3.00
N SER A 192 16.84 -12.90 2.32
CA SER A 192 17.33 -11.57 2.71
C SER A 192 16.77 -11.15 4.07
N MET A 193 15.48 -11.36 4.31
CA MET A 193 14.83 -11.00 5.58
C MET A 193 15.32 -11.87 6.74
N ASP A 194 15.47 -13.18 6.51
CA ASP A 194 15.98 -14.14 7.51
C ASP A 194 17.42 -13.80 7.90
N SER A 195 18.26 -13.39 6.94
CA SER A 195 19.67 -13.09 7.18
C SER A 195 19.91 -11.96 8.19
N ILE A 196 18.93 -11.06 8.36
CA ILE A 196 18.98 -9.95 9.32
C ILE A 196 18.07 -10.16 10.53
N ASN A 197 17.42 -11.32 10.66
CA ASN A 197 16.36 -11.61 11.64
C ASN A 197 15.26 -10.53 11.63
N ALA A 198 14.73 -10.20 10.45
CA ALA A 198 13.64 -9.25 10.31
C ALA A 198 12.33 -9.84 10.88
N ASP A 199 11.49 -8.97 11.46
CA ASP A 199 10.14 -9.35 11.88
C ASP A 199 9.20 -9.29 10.67
N TYR A 200 8.97 -10.43 10.02
CA TYR A 200 8.08 -10.51 8.87
C TYR A 200 7.21 -11.76 8.86
N THR A 201 6.07 -11.65 8.19
CA THR A 201 5.17 -12.77 7.86
C THR A 201 4.95 -12.78 6.36
N PHE A 202 5.03 -13.97 5.75
CA PHE A 202 4.79 -14.15 4.32
C PHE A 202 3.64 -15.14 4.15
N ILE A 203 2.53 -14.69 3.54
CA ILE A 203 1.34 -15.50 3.29
C ILE A 203 1.11 -15.59 1.78
N SER A 204 0.96 -16.83 1.31
CA SER A 204 0.62 -17.12 -0.09
C SER A 204 -0.84 -17.58 -0.18
N TYR A 205 -1.65 -16.91 -1.00
CA TYR A 205 -3.09 -17.16 -1.13
C TYR A 205 -3.34 -18.06 -2.34
N PRO A 206 -3.86 -19.29 -2.14
CA PRO A 206 -4.09 -20.25 -3.22
C PRO A 206 -5.04 -19.72 -4.30
N GLY A 207 -4.75 -19.98 -5.58
CA GLY A 207 -5.58 -19.59 -6.71
C GLY A 207 -5.61 -18.08 -7.01
N ALA A 208 -4.85 -17.27 -6.26
CA ALA A 208 -4.80 -15.83 -6.47
C ALA A 208 -3.69 -15.47 -7.46
N LYS A 209 -4.05 -14.73 -8.52
CA LYS A 209 -3.12 -14.11 -9.47
C LYS A 209 -2.68 -12.74 -8.99
N HIS A 210 -1.84 -12.04 -9.78
CA HIS A 210 -1.50 -10.64 -9.51
C HIS A 210 -2.74 -9.75 -9.49
N ALA A 211 -2.73 -8.67 -8.71
CA ALA A 211 -3.84 -7.73 -8.51
C ALA A 211 -5.14 -8.37 -7.97
N TYR A 212 -5.05 -9.50 -7.26
CA TYR A 212 -6.21 -10.24 -6.76
C TYR A 212 -7.11 -9.44 -5.81
N THR A 213 -6.64 -8.34 -5.28
CA THR A 213 -7.41 -7.45 -4.39
C THR A 213 -8.26 -6.42 -5.14
N ASN A 214 -8.00 -6.20 -6.44
CA ASN A 214 -8.70 -5.18 -7.23
C ASN A 214 -9.90 -5.80 -7.98
N PRO A 215 -11.16 -5.41 -7.68
CA PRO A 215 -12.34 -5.95 -8.36
C PRO A 215 -12.33 -5.79 -9.88
N GLU A 216 -11.65 -4.75 -10.40
CA GLU A 216 -11.53 -4.49 -11.84
C GLU A 216 -10.41 -5.30 -12.51
N ALA A 217 -9.58 -6.04 -11.74
CA ALA A 217 -8.39 -6.70 -12.27
C ALA A 217 -8.70 -7.72 -13.37
N THR A 218 -9.82 -8.43 -13.27
CA THR A 218 -10.19 -9.42 -14.30
C THR A 218 -10.50 -8.75 -15.64
N GLU A 219 -11.27 -7.68 -15.64
CA GLU A 219 -11.60 -6.91 -16.84
C GLU A 219 -10.35 -6.23 -17.43
N LEU A 220 -9.54 -5.60 -16.59
CA LEU A 220 -8.26 -5.00 -17.00
C LEU A 220 -7.30 -6.04 -17.59
N GLY A 221 -7.24 -7.24 -17.01
CA GLY A 221 -6.45 -8.35 -17.49
C GLY A 221 -6.86 -8.78 -18.90
N GLN A 222 -8.16 -8.89 -19.17
CA GLN A 222 -8.71 -9.18 -20.48
C GLN A 222 -8.43 -8.06 -21.49
N LYS A 223 -8.73 -6.80 -21.08
CA LYS A 223 -8.57 -5.62 -21.94
C LYS A 223 -7.12 -5.43 -22.41
N PHE A 224 -6.15 -5.65 -21.53
CA PHE A 224 -4.74 -5.37 -21.82
C PHE A 224 -3.88 -6.64 -22.00
N ASN A 225 -4.51 -7.81 -22.06
CA ASN A 225 -3.84 -9.11 -22.15
C ASN A 225 -2.75 -9.30 -21.06
N MET A 226 -3.12 -9.05 -19.81
CA MET A 226 -2.24 -9.18 -18.65
C MET A 226 -2.66 -10.36 -17.78
N PRO A 227 -1.70 -11.06 -17.11
CA PRO A 227 -2.00 -12.22 -16.26
C PRO A 227 -2.46 -11.78 -14.85
N ILE A 228 -3.48 -10.93 -14.78
CA ILE A 228 -4.06 -10.40 -13.55
C ILE A 228 -5.53 -10.79 -13.44
N ALA A 229 -6.02 -11.01 -12.21
CA ALA A 229 -7.44 -11.30 -12.00
C ALA A 229 -7.82 -11.06 -10.53
N TYR A 230 -9.05 -10.59 -10.30
CA TYR A 230 -9.65 -10.49 -8.98
C TYR A 230 -9.92 -11.88 -8.38
N ASN A 231 -9.66 -12.02 -7.07
CA ASN A 231 -10.02 -13.21 -6.31
C ASN A 231 -10.63 -12.78 -4.97
N ALA A 232 -11.95 -12.87 -4.86
CA ALA A 232 -12.69 -12.39 -3.68
C ALA A 232 -12.28 -13.07 -2.37
N ALA A 233 -11.97 -14.38 -2.41
CA ALA A 233 -11.55 -15.11 -1.22
C ALA A 233 -10.17 -14.65 -0.74
N ALA A 234 -9.23 -14.48 -1.64
CA ALA A 234 -7.89 -13.97 -1.32
C ALA A 234 -7.92 -12.50 -0.89
N ASP A 235 -8.74 -11.64 -1.53
CA ASP A 235 -8.92 -10.24 -1.11
C ASP A 235 -9.45 -10.19 0.33
N PHE A 236 -10.48 -10.99 0.65
CA PHE A 236 -11.04 -11.05 1.99
C PHE A 236 -10.00 -11.55 3.01
N ALA A 237 -9.34 -12.68 2.74
CA ALA A 237 -8.39 -13.28 3.68
C ALA A 237 -7.19 -12.34 3.95
N SER A 238 -6.60 -11.78 2.90
CA SER A 238 -5.47 -10.86 3.04
C SER A 238 -5.85 -9.54 3.74
N TRP A 239 -7.09 -9.09 3.58
CA TRP A 239 -7.62 -7.95 4.32
C TRP A 239 -7.74 -8.24 5.83
N GLU A 240 -8.19 -9.45 6.22
CA GLU A 240 -8.24 -9.85 7.64
C GLU A 240 -6.83 -9.98 8.24
N ASP A 241 -5.87 -10.54 7.50
CA ASP A 241 -4.47 -10.62 7.95
C ASP A 241 -3.86 -9.22 8.13
N MET A 242 -4.13 -8.27 7.23
CA MET A 242 -3.73 -6.87 7.37
C MET A 242 -4.37 -6.20 8.60
N LYS A 243 -5.66 -6.44 8.87
CA LYS A 243 -6.33 -5.92 10.06
C LYS A 243 -5.66 -6.39 11.34
N LEU A 244 -5.27 -7.67 11.39
CA LEU A 244 -4.61 -8.26 12.55
C LEU A 244 -3.27 -7.60 12.84
N ILE A 245 -2.40 -7.44 11.82
CA ILE A 245 -1.09 -6.80 12.03
C ILE A 245 -1.22 -5.34 12.43
N PHE A 246 -2.09 -4.56 11.77
CA PHE A 246 -2.28 -3.16 12.13
C PHE A 246 -2.89 -2.99 13.52
N HIS A 247 -3.84 -3.83 13.91
CA HIS A 247 -4.38 -3.80 15.27
C HIS A 247 -3.30 -4.11 16.32
N THR A 248 -2.49 -5.13 16.07
CA THR A 248 -1.45 -5.57 17.02
C THR A 248 -0.33 -4.56 17.19
N VAL A 249 0.04 -3.85 16.11
CA VAL A 249 1.24 -3.01 16.09
C VAL A 249 0.95 -1.52 16.26
N LEU A 250 -0.21 -1.04 15.78
CA LEU A 250 -0.54 0.39 15.75
C LEU A 250 -1.52 0.81 16.85
N LYS A 251 -2.30 -0.10 17.39
CA LYS A 251 -3.26 0.18 18.47
C LYS A 251 -2.74 -0.30 19.82
#